data_f4b075ede50e6118e6b70436eac8536e
#
_entry.id   f4b075ede50e6118e6b70436eac8536e
#
_cell.length_a   1.000
_cell.length_b   1.000
_cell.length_c   1.000
_cell.angle_alpha   90.00
_cell.angle_beta   90.00
_cell.angle_gamma   90.00
#
_symmetry.space_group_name_H-M   'P 1'
#
loop_
_entity.id
_entity.type
_entity.pdbx_description
1 polymer ?
#
loop_
_entity_poly.entity_id
_entity_poly.type
_entity_poly.pdbx_seq_one_letter_code
_entity_poly.pdbx_strand_id
1 'polypeptide(L)' 'MKASELRKLSQAELDAKLLELKKELFNLRFQQAINQLDNPMRISAVKKDIARVMTVIRD' A
#
# COMPACT_ATOMS: atom_id res chain seq x y z
N MET A 1 6.80 1.22 6.47
CA MET A 1 7.50 0.21 5.65
C MET A 1 8.80 0.77 5.13
N LYS A 2 9.92 0.08 5.36
CA LYS A 2 11.24 0.57 4.94
C LYS A 2 11.64 -0.07 3.61
N ALA A 3 12.29 0.70 2.74
CA ALA A 3 12.76 0.20 1.45
C ALA A 3 13.73 -0.97 1.61
N SER A 4 14.57 -0.94 2.66
CA SER A 4 15.51 -2.02 2.92
C SER A 4 14.81 -3.36 3.22
N GLU A 5 13.66 -3.32 3.88
CA GLU A 5 12.87 -4.51 4.14
C GLU A 5 12.22 -5.05 2.87
N LEU A 6 11.74 -4.15 2.03
CA LEU A 6 11.11 -4.53 0.76
C LEU A 6 12.12 -5.18 -0.20
N ARG A 7 13.36 -4.72 -0.19
CA ARG A 7 14.40 -5.26 -1.07
C ARG A 7 14.80 -6.70 -0.74
N LYS A 8 14.47 -7.16 0.47
CA LYS A 8 14.71 -8.54 0.88
C LYS A 8 13.66 -9.51 0.35
N LEU A 9 12.54 -8.99 -0.16
CA LEU A 9 11.44 -9.81 -0.64
C LEU A 9 11.66 -10.22 -2.09
N SER A 10 11.16 -11.42 -2.45
CA SER A 10 11.16 -11.88 -3.83
C SER A 10 10.17 -11.07 -4.67
N GLN A 11 10.28 -11.17 -5.99
CA GLN A 11 9.35 -10.50 -6.89
C GLN A 11 7.90 -10.91 -6.61
N ALA A 12 7.66 -12.20 -6.39
CA ALA A 12 6.32 -12.71 -6.09
C ALA A 12 5.79 -12.13 -4.79
N GLU A 13 6.64 -12.00 -3.78
CA GLU A 13 6.25 -11.41 -2.49
C GLU A 13 5.94 -9.93 -2.64
N LEU A 14 6.72 -9.21 -3.43
CA LEU A 14 6.46 -7.79 -3.70
C LEU A 14 5.14 -7.59 -4.43
N ASP A 15 4.86 -8.45 -5.42
CA ASP A 15 3.60 -8.38 -6.16
C ASP A 15 2.40 -8.64 -5.23
N ALA A 16 2.52 -9.63 -4.34
CA ALA A 16 1.48 -9.93 -3.36
C ALA A 16 1.28 -8.76 -2.40
N LYS A 17 2.37 -8.16 -1.94
CA LYS A 17 2.31 -6.98 -1.06
C LYS A 17 1.61 -5.81 -1.74
N LEU A 18 1.95 -5.57 -2.99
CA LEU A 18 1.32 -4.50 -3.77
C LEU A 18 -0.18 -4.72 -3.91
N LEU A 19 -0.59 -5.95 -4.18
CA LEU A 19 -2.01 -6.30 -4.31
C LEU A 19 -2.76 -6.05 -3.00
N GLU A 20 -2.17 -6.46 -1.87
CA GLU A 20 -2.78 -6.23 -0.56
C GLU A 20 -2.96 -4.74 -0.28
N LEU A 21 -1.94 -3.93 -0.59
CA LEU A 21 -2.01 -2.49 -0.38
C LEU A 21 -3.07 -1.84 -1.26
N LYS A 22 -3.21 -2.30 -2.51
CA LYS A 22 -4.26 -1.80 -3.40
C LYS A 22 -5.66 -2.12 -2.87
N LYS A 23 -5.86 -3.34 -2.36
CA LYS A 23 -7.13 -3.73 -1.76
C LYS A 23 -7.46 -2.87 -0.55
N GLU A 24 -6.46 -2.62 0.30
CA GLU A 24 -6.64 -1.77 1.46
C GLU A 24 -7.01 -0.34 1.05
N LEU A 25 -6.36 0.18 0.02
CA LEU A 25 -6.66 1.53 -0.47
C LEU A 25 -8.10 1.63 -0.96
N PHE A 26 -8.56 0.65 -1.73
CA PHE A 26 -9.95 0.62 -2.19
C PHE A 26 -10.92 0.60 -1.03
N ASN A 27 -10.65 -0.24 -0.04
CA ASN A 27 -11.50 -0.34 1.14
C ASN A 27 -11.56 0.99 1.90
N LEU A 28 -10.41 1.64 2.09
CA LEU A 28 -10.35 2.93 2.77
C LEU A 28 -11.11 4.02 1.99
N ARG A 29 -10.98 4.02 0.67
CA ARG A 29 -11.72 4.96 -0.17
C ARG A 29 -13.21 4.74 -0.11
N PHE A 30 -13.63 3.48 -0.07
CA PHE A 30 -15.04 3.14 0.09
C PHE A 30 -15.58 3.66 1.43
N GLN A 31 -14.83 3.44 2.51
CA GLN A 31 -15.21 3.95 3.83
C GLN A 31 -15.31 5.47 3.83
N GLN A 32 -14.38 6.14 3.15
CA GLN A 32 -14.41 7.59 3.02
C GLN A 32 -15.67 8.05 2.27
N ALA A 33 -16.03 7.34 1.20
CA ALA A 33 -17.19 7.69 0.38
C ALA A 33 -18.50 7.59 1.17
N ILE A 34 -18.61 6.64 2.09
CA ILE A 34 -19.80 6.49 2.94
C ILE A 34 -19.66 7.20 4.29
N ASN A 35 -18.63 8.02 4.42
CA ASN A 35 -18.40 8.84 5.60
C ASN A 35 -18.16 8.05 6.89
N GLN A 36 -17.56 6.86 6.77
CA GLN A 36 -17.27 5.98 7.92
C GLN A 36 -15.78 5.76 8.14
N LEU A 37 -14.93 6.63 7.56
CA LEU A 37 -13.50 6.53 7.75
C LEU A 37 -13.06 7.26 9.01
N ASP A 38 -12.53 6.50 9.97
CA ASP A 38 -12.11 7.06 11.27
C ASP A 38 -10.81 7.86 11.15
N ASN A 39 -9.91 7.43 10.26
CA ASN A 39 -8.60 8.05 10.13
C ASN A 39 -8.23 8.25 8.66
N PRO A 40 -8.50 9.44 8.09
CA PRO A 40 -8.19 9.70 6.68
C PRO A 40 -6.70 9.67 6.36
N MET A 41 -5.84 9.81 7.35
CA MET A 41 -4.39 9.73 7.13
C MET A 41 -3.92 8.36 6.71
N ARG A 42 -4.70 7.32 6.97
CA ARG A 42 -4.37 5.97 6.50
C ARG A 42 -4.33 5.88 4.98
N ILE A 43 -5.17 6.64 4.29
CA ILE A 43 -5.15 6.67 2.83
C ILE A 43 -3.80 7.18 2.32
N SER A 44 -3.29 8.26 2.91
CA SER A 44 -1.98 8.80 2.56
C SER A 44 -0.86 7.82 2.85
N ALA A 45 -0.93 7.14 4.01
CA ALA A 45 0.08 6.16 4.41
C ALA A 45 0.11 4.98 3.44
N VAL A 46 -1.06 4.46 3.06
CA VAL A 46 -1.16 3.34 2.12
C VAL A 46 -0.64 3.73 0.74
N LYS A 47 -0.96 4.94 0.27
CA LYS A 47 -0.45 5.44 -1.00
C LYS A 47 1.08 5.51 -1.01
N LYS A 48 1.68 5.97 0.08
CA LYS A 48 3.14 6.02 0.22
C LYS A 48 3.75 4.62 0.19
N ASP A 49 3.12 3.68 0.86
CA ASP A 49 3.58 2.29 0.87
C ASP A 49 3.50 1.68 -0.53
N ILE A 50 2.43 1.92 -1.26
CA ILE A 50 2.28 1.47 -2.65
C ILE A 50 3.42 2.04 -3.51
N ALA A 51 3.72 3.33 -3.38
CA ALA A 51 4.79 3.97 -4.13
C ALA A 51 6.14 3.35 -3.81
N ARG A 52 6.41 3.04 -2.54
CA ARG A 52 7.66 2.39 -2.14
C ARG A 52 7.81 1.01 -2.74
N VAL A 53 6.75 0.19 -2.68
CA VAL A 53 6.78 -1.15 -3.27
C VAL A 53 7.01 -1.07 -4.78
N MET A 54 6.33 -0.17 -5.46
CA MET A 54 6.51 0.02 -6.90
C MET A 54 7.92 0.45 -7.25
N THR A 55 8.53 1.31 -6.44
CA THR A 55 9.91 1.75 -6.65
C THR A 55 10.88 0.57 -6.53
N VAL A 56 10.69 -0.27 -5.51
CA VAL A 56 11.53 -1.45 -5.31
C VAL A 56 11.36 -2.45 -6.47
N ILE A 57 10.15 -2.63 -6.96
CA ILE A 57 9.89 -3.52 -8.10
C ILE A 57 10.64 -3.03 -9.36
N ARG A 58 10.70 -1.71 -9.56
CA ARG A 58 11.40 -1.12 -10.71
C ARG A 58 12.92 -1.23 -10.61
N ASP A 59 13.44 -1.25 -9.40
CA ASP A 59 14.88 -1.41 -9.17
C ASP A 59 15.29 -2.87 -9.46
#